data_3a9232bcd3b77eb82d131d77fd9dee2a
#
_entry.id   3a9232bcd3b77eb82d131d77fd9dee2a
#
_cell.length_a   1.000
_cell.length_b   1.000
_cell.length_c   1.000
_cell.angle_alpha   90.00
_cell.angle_beta   90.00
_cell.angle_gamma   90.00
#
_symmetry.space_group_name_H-M   'P 1'
#
loop_
_entity.id
_entity.type
_entity.pdbx_description
1 polymer ?
#
loop_
_entity_poly.entity_id
_entity_poly.type
_entity_poly.pdbx_seq_one_letter_code
_entity_poly.pdbx_strand_id
1 'polypeptide(L)'
;MRAQGIRPAMLIVDTVFSSDGVWPDPAGFLADAAAAIRAEGGLFLADEVQPGFGRLGTSMWGFQRHGVVPDMVSLGKPMGNGYPVAGLVIRPEVIAAFGAQSRYFNTFGGNAVAAAVALAVLDVIRDEGLMENAARTGAVFRDSLAGLA
;
A
#
# COMPACT_ATOMS: atom_id res chain seq x y z
N MET A 1 9.15 16.46 18.60
CA MET A 1 8.13 17.19 17.82
C MET A 1 7.22 18.02 18.74
N ARG A 2 6.40 17.42 19.60
CA ARG A 2 5.50 18.19 20.53
C ARG A 2 6.20 19.27 21.31
N ALA A 3 7.35 18.97 21.93
CA ALA A 3 8.15 19.94 22.69
C ALA A 3 8.65 21.14 21.87
N GLN A 4 8.63 21.04 20.55
CA GLN A 4 9.05 22.07 19.61
C GLN A 4 7.86 22.74 18.90
N GLY A 5 6.62 22.43 19.28
CA GLY A 5 5.41 22.94 18.63
C GLY A 5 5.19 22.42 17.20
N ILE A 6 5.91 21.38 16.77
CA ILE A 6 5.80 20.81 15.43
C ILE A 6 4.69 19.78 15.42
N ARG A 7 3.69 19.99 14.56
CA ARG A 7 2.65 19.01 14.28
C ARG A 7 3.02 18.26 13.00
N PRO A 8 3.10 16.91 13.04
CA PRO A 8 3.37 16.15 11.86
C PRO A 8 2.13 16.19 10.94
N ALA A 9 2.34 16.44 9.64
CA ALA A 9 1.26 16.48 8.67
C ALA A 9 0.82 15.07 8.26
N MET A 10 1.78 14.14 8.16
CA MET A 10 1.53 12.80 7.65
C MET A 10 2.61 11.82 8.10
N LEU A 11 2.21 10.55 8.24
CA LEU A 11 3.09 9.39 8.31
C LEU A 11 2.94 8.63 6.99
N ILE A 12 4.03 8.45 6.25
CA ILE A 12 4.10 7.59 5.08
C ILE A 12 4.93 6.38 5.45
N VAL A 13 4.43 5.17 5.18
CA VAL A 13 5.18 3.95 5.47
C VAL A 13 4.83 2.84 4.49
N ASP A 14 5.84 2.14 4.00
CA ASP A 14 5.70 0.82 3.39
C ASP A 14 5.29 -0.17 4.48
N THR A 15 4.14 -0.81 4.32
CA THR A 15 3.49 -1.57 5.38
C THR A 15 4.21 -2.87 5.78
N VAL A 16 5.27 -3.24 5.05
CA VAL A 16 6.16 -4.37 5.39
C VAL A 16 7.64 -4.00 5.38
N PHE A 17 7.96 -2.71 5.22
CA PHE A 17 9.34 -2.19 5.14
C PHE A 17 10.19 -2.93 4.11
N SER A 18 9.63 -3.18 2.92
CA SER A 18 10.21 -4.02 1.89
C SER A 18 11.60 -3.57 1.40
N SER A 19 11.90 -2.27 1.49
CA SER A 19 13.19 -1.69 1.12
C SER A 19 14.15 -1.50 2.30
N ASP A 20 13.69 -1.75 3.53
CA ASP A 20 14.41 -1.46 4.77
C ASP A 20 14.73 -2.74 5.57
N GLY A 21 14.75 -3.88 4.90
CA GLY A 21 15.10 -5.18 5.49
C GLY A 21 13.95 -6.16 5.62
N VAL A 22 12.77 -5.83 5.11
CA VAL A 22 11.55 -6.65 5.17
C VAL A 22 11.13 -7.00 6.61
N TRP A 23 10.34 -6.13 7.21
CA TRP A 23 9.86 -6.27 8.59
C TRP A 23 8.33 -6.40 8.61
N PRO A 24 7.78 -7.59 8.31
CA PRO A 24 6.33 -7.78 8.27
C PRO A 24 5.71 -7.98 9.66
N ASP A 25 6.49 -8.32 10.65
CA ASP A 25 6.05 -8.75 11.98
C ASP A 25 6.48 -7.80 13.10
N PRO A 26 5.73 -7.76 14.20
CA PRO A 26 4.45 -8.45 14.41
C PRO A 26 3.30 -7.85 13.62
N ALA A 27 2.29 -8.65 13.24
CA ALA A 27 1.06 -8.13 12.67
C ALA A 27 0.42 -7.10 13.62
N GLY A 28 -0.09 -6.00 13.07
CA GLY A 28 -0.75 -4.98 13.87
C GLY A 28 0.16 -3.84 14.37
N PHE A 29 1.48 -3.93 14.26
CA PHE A 29 2.39 -2.91 14.84
C PHE A 29 2.16 -1.50 14.28
N LEU A 30 1.63 -1.35 13.07
CA LEU A 30 1.32 -0.03 12.50
C LEU A 30 0.03 0.60 13.06
N ALA A 31 -0.80 -0.16 13.77
CA ALA A 31 -2.04 0.35 14.35
C ALA A 31 -1.77 1.50 15.33
N ASP A 32 -0.81 1.32 16.24
CA ASP A 32 -0.43 2.32 17.22
C ASP A 32 0.21 3.56 16.56
N ALA A 33 1.04 3.36 15.53
CA ALA A 33 1.64 4.45 14.78
C ALA A 33 0.58 5.28 14.03
N ALA A 34 -0.39 4.60 13.39
CA ALA A 34 -1.53 5.27 12.73
C ALA A 34 -2.42 6.02 13.73
N ALA A 35 -2.67 5.45 14.90
CA ALA A 35 -3.40 6.12 15.97
C ALA A 35 -2.63 7.35 16.50
N ALA A 36 -1.33 7.23 16.71
CA ALA A 36 -0.48 8.31 17.20
C ALA A 36 -0.43 9.50 16.23
N ILE A 37 -0.25 9.26 14.92
CA ILE A 37 -0.23 10.34 13.93
C ILE A 37 -1.59 11.06 13.84
N ARG A 38 -2.69 10.31 13.90
CA ARG A 38 -4.05 10.88 13.87
C ARG A 38 -4.38 11.68 15.12
N ALA A 39 -3.90 11.27 16.28
CA ALA A 39 -4.05 12.02 17.52
C ALA A 39 -3.38 13.42 17.48
N GLU A 40 -2.36 13.59 16.61
CA GLU A 40 -1.71 14.88 16.34
C GLU A 40 -2.36 15.67 15.20
N GLY A 41 -3.45 15.15 14.61
CA GLY A 41 -4.14 15.76 13.45
C GLY A 41 -3.44 15.46 12.12
N GLY A 42 -2.49 14.54 12.08
CA GLY A 42 -1.84 14.10 10.86
C GLY A 42 -2.58 12.95 10.18
N LEU A 43 -2.15 12.62 8.97
CA LEU A 43 -2.73 11.58 8.13
C LEU A 43 -1.82 10.34 8.07
N PHE A 44 -2.40 9.17 7.87
CA PHE A 44 -1.69 7.94 7.61
C PHE A 44 -1.79 7.55 6.13
N LEU A 45 -0.66 7.50 5.44
CA LEU A 45 -0.53 7.01 4.07
C LEU A 45 0.17 5.66 4.07
N ALA A 46 -0.51 4.63 3.60
CA ALA A 46 0.09 3.33 3.36
C ALA A 46 0.74 3.32 1.97
N ASP A 47 2.04 3.09 1.92
CA ASP A 47 2.74 2.86 0.66
C ASP A 47 2.61 1.37 0.29
N GLU A 48 1.69 1.10 -0.64
CA GLU A 48 1.40 -0.25 -1.16
C GLU A 48 2.13 -0.55 -2.48
N VAL A 49 3.10 0.27 -2.85
CA VAL A 49 3.89 0.09 -4.09
C VAL A 49 4.68 -1.22 -4.10
N GLN A 50 5.08 -1.74 -2.95
CA GLN A 50 5.72 -3.05 -2.82
C GLN A 50 4.79 -4.12 -2.24
N PRO A 51 4.11 -3.89 -1.09
CA PRO A 51 3.34 -4.94 -0.42
C PRO A 51 1.97 -5.21 -1.07
N GLY A 52 1.45 -4.31 -1.88
CA GLY A 52 0.13 -4.41 -2.48
C GLY A 52 -0.02 -5.46 -3.58
N PHE A 53 -1.22 -5.55 -4.12
CA PHE A 53 -1.60 -6.46 -5.21
C PHE A 53 -1.42 -7.95 -4.87
N GLY A 54 -1.79 -8.33 -3.64
CA GLY A 54 -1.81 -9.73 -3.22
C GLY A 54 -0.45 -10.37 -2.96
N ARG A 55 0.65 -9.58 -2.97
CA ARG A 55 2.03 -10.09 -2.77
C ARG A 55 2.22 -10.89 -1.50
N LEU A 56 1.54 -10.50 -0.41
CA LEU A 56 1.64 -11.18 0.88
C LEU A 56 0.88 -12.51 0.92
N GLY A 57 0.03 -12.78 -0.07
CA GLY A 57 -0.76 -14.00 -0.16
C GLY A 57 -1.97 -14.05 0.78
N THR A 58 -1.93 -13.35 1.89
CA THR A 58 -2.99 -13.35 2.92
C THR A 58 -4.02 -12.23 2.74
N SER A 59 -3.68 -11.20 1.98
CA SER A 59 -4.52 -10.04 1.73
C SER A 59 -4.09 -9.30 0.46
N MET A 60 -5.00 -8.55 -0.14
CA MET A 60 -4.73 -7.73 -1.33
C MET A 60 -3.78 -6.58 -1.02
N TRP A 61 -3.86 -6.01 0.18
CA TRP A 61 -3.09 -4.85 0.62
C TRP A 61 -2.36 -5.14 1.93
N GLY A 62 -1.12 -4.66 2.03
CA GLY A 62 -0.28 -4.89 3.21
C GLY A 62 -0.84 -4.25 4.48
N PHE A 63 -1.49 -3.09 4.39
CA PHE A 63 -2.10 -2.43 5.54
C PHE A 63 -3.18 -3.27 6.23
N GLN A 64 -3.82 -4.19 5.49
CA GLN A 64 -4.86 -5.08 6.05
C GLN A 64 -4.28 -6.01 7.12
N ARG A 65 -3.00 -6.39 7.00
CA ARG A 65 -2.29 -7.17 8.01
C ARG A 65 -2.22 -6.47 9.38
N HIS A 66 -2.27 -5.14 9.37
CA HIS A 66 -2.17 -4.34 10.59
C HIS A 66 -3.52 -3.92 11.15
N GLY A 67 -4.62 -4.33 10.51
CA GLY A 67 -5.97 -3.98 10.96
C GLY A 67 -6.27 -2.48 10.91
N VAL A 68 -5.57 -1.73 10.04
CA VAL A 68 -5.76 -0.29 9.87
C VAL A 68 -6.38 0.02 8.51
N VAL A 69 -7.18 1.08 8.47
CA VAL A 69 -7.65 1.68 7.22
C VAL A 69 -6.90 3.00 7.04
N PRO A 70 -6.03 3.12 6.03
CA PRO A 70 -5.27 4.35 5.80
C PRO A 70 -6.15 5.49 5.31
N ASP A 71 -5.65 6.72 5.46
CA ASP A 71 -6.30 7.93 4.92
C ASP A 71 -5.95 8.10 3.43
N MET A 72 -4.81 7.56 3.03
CA MET A 72 -4.33 7.51 1.65
C MET A 72 -3.57 6.21 1.38
N VAL A 73 -3.56 5.76 0.12
CA VAL A 73 -2.81 4.59 -0.34
C VAL A 73 -2.09 4.94 -1.63
N SER A 74 -0.76 4.81 -1.65
CA SER A 74 0.02 4.91 -2.89
C SER A 74 0.15 3.54 -3.57
N LEU A 75 -0.05 3.54 -4.87
CA LEU A 75 -0.04 2.35 -5.73
C LEU A 75 0.92 2.54 -6.90
N GLY A 76 1.57 1.48 -7.34
CA GLY A 76 2.48 1.52 -8.47
C GLY A 76 3.02 0.14 -8.81
N LYS A 77 4.18 0.07 -9.42
CA LYS A 77 4.91 -1.16 -9.79
C LYS A 77 4.03 -2.32 -10.27
N PRO A 78 3.54 -3.23 -9.39
CA PRO A 78 2.71 -4.36 -9.80
C PRO A 78 1.39 -3.92 -10.45
N MET A 79 0.89 -2.72 -10.17
CA MET A 79 -0.33 -2.18 -10.77
C MET A 79 -0.33 -2.27 -12.30
N GLY A 80 0.83 -2.06 -12.91
CA GLY A 80 0.99 -2.12 -14.37
C GLY A 80 1.78 -3.32 -14.87
N ASN A 81 2.35 -4.14 -13.98
CA ASN A 81 3.19 -5.31 -14.31
C ASN A 81 4.21 -5.01 -15.42
N GLY A 82 4.92 -3.89 -15.30
CA GLY A 82 5.90 -3.39 -16.27
C GLY A 82 5.42 -2.22 -17.13
N TYR A 83 4.12 -1.98 -17.25
CA TYR A 83 3.60 -0.76 -17.85
C TYR A 83 3.66 0.41 -16.84
N PRO A 84 4.07 1.63 -17.27
CA PRO A 84 4.17 2.77 -16.37
C PRO A 84 2.79 3.31 -15.97
N VAL A 85 2.29 2.85 -14.84
CA VAL A 85 1.05 3.32 -14.22
C VAL A 85 1.20 3.34 -12.70
N ALA A 86 0.67 4.39 -12.10
CA ALA A 86 0.62 4.57 -10.65
C ALA A 86 -0.71 5.22 -10.27
N GLY A 87 -1.07 5.13 -9.01
CA GLY A 87 -2.29 5.71 -8.48
C GLY A 87 -2.15 6.13 -7.03
N LEU A 88 -3.00 7.05 -6.63
CA LEU A 88 -3.17 7.45 -5.24
C LEU A 88 -4.65 7.39 -4.90
N VAL A 89 -5.02 6.52 -3.97
CA VAL A 89 -6.37 6.47 -3.41
C VAL A 89 -6.40 7.38 -2.18
N ILE A 90 -7.37 8.26 -2.10
CA ILE A 90 -7.48 9.26 -1.03
C ILE A 90 -8.91 9.28 -0.53
N ARG A 91 -9.08 9.38 0.78
CA ARG A 91 -10.42 9.56 1.38
C ARG A 91 -11.04 10.86 0.88
N PRO A 92 -12.35 10.89 0.57
CA PRO A 92 -13.00 12.07 0.01
C PRO A 92 -12.82 13.34 0.84
N GLU A 93 -12.90 13.23 2.15
CA GLU A 93 -12.74 14.36 3.07
C GLU A 93 -11.30 14.92 3.09
N VAL A 94 -10.31 14.11 2.80
CA VAL A 94 -8.91 14.55 2.73
C VAL A 94 -8.64 15.32 1.44
N ILE A 95 -9.19 14.88 0.30
CA ILE A 95 -8.95 15.51 -1.00
C ILE A 95 -9.87 16.70 -1.28
N ALA A 96 -10.93 16.89 -0.50
CA ALA A 96 -11.96 17.89 -0.77
C ALA A 96 -11.40 19.32 -0.96
N ALA A 97 -10.51 19.76 -0.08
CA ALA A 97 -9.90 21.09 -0.15
C ALA A 97 -9.03 21.25 -1.42
N PHE A 98 -8.26 20.23 -1.77
CA PHE A 98 -7.44 20.22 -2.99
C PHE A 98 -8.34 20.30 -4.23
N GLY A 99 -9.39 19.49 -4.30
CA GLY A 99 -10.33 19.48 -5.42
C GLY A 99 -11.09 20.80 -5.60
N ALA A 100 -11.33 21.53 -4.50
CA ALA A 100 -12.04 22.82 -4.54
C ALA A 100 -11.12 24.01 -4.92
N GLN A 101 -9.82 23.93 -4.57
CA GLN A 101 -8.89 25.06 -4.64
C GLN A 101 -7.81 24.92 -5.71
N SER A 102 -7.57 23.71 -6.20
CA SER A 102 -6.48 23.43 -7.12
C SER A 102 -7.00 22.88 -8.44
N ARG A 103 -6.39 23.34 -9.54
CA ARG A 103 -6.60 22.70 -10.85
C ARG A 103 -5.53 21.63 -11.02
N TYR A 104 -5.97 20.37 -11.02
CA TYR A 104 -5.10 19.24 -11.33
C TYR A 104 -5.25 18.88 -12.82
N PHE A 105 -4.11 18.76 -13.50
CA PHE A 105 -4.03 18.29 -14.87
C PHE A 105 -2.82 17.39 -15.04
N ASN A 106 -3.03 16.28 -15.75
CA ASN A 106 -1.96 15.35 -16.12
C ASN A 106 -2.25 14.83 -17.53
N THR A 107 -1.36 15.17 -18.48
CA THR A 107 -1.55 14.84 -19.89
C THR A 107 -1.71 13.33 -20.14
N PHE A 108 -0.95 12.49 -19.46
CA PHE A 108 -0.94 11.04 -19.67
C PHE A 108 -1.59 10.25 -18.54
N GLY A 109 -1.86 10.89 -17.42
CA GLY A 109 -2.49 10.23 -16.28
C GLY A 109 -3.91 9.78 -16.58
N GLY A 110 -4.24 8.54 -16.18
CA GLY A 110 -5.58 7.98 -16.40
C GLY A 110 -5.93 7.68 -17.86
N ASN A 111 -4.94 7.54 -18.75
CA ASN A 111 -5.22 7.19 -20.14
C ASN A 111 -5.81 5.76 -20.25
N ALA A 112 -6.56 5.53 -21.33
CA ALA A 112 -7.31 4.28 -21.52
C ALA A 112 -6.41 3.03 -21.57
N VAL A 113 -5.18 3.14 -22.10
CA VAL A 113 -4.23 2.03 -22.16
C VAL A 113 -3.76 1.66 -20.75
N ALA A 114 -3.36 2.65 -19.95
CA ALA A 114 -2.95 2.42 -18.56
C ALA A 114 -4.09 1.78 -17.75
N ALA A 115 -5.33 2.25 -17.93
CA ALA A 115 -6.50 1.68 -17.26
C ALA A 115 -6.76 0.23 -17.68
N ALA A 116 -6.68 -0.07 -18.97
CA ALA A 116 -6.86 -1.44 -19.48
C ALA A 116 -5.77 -2.39 -18.95
N VAL A 117 -4.52 -1.93 -18.90
CA VAL A 117 -3.41 -2.73 -18.34
C VAL A 117 -3.64 -3.00 -16.84
N ALA A 118 -4.00 -1.99 -16.07
CA ALA A 118 -4.25 -2.17 -14.64
C ALA A 118 -5.43 -3.12 -14.37
N LEU A 119 -6.50 -3.04 -15.17
CA LEU A 119 -7.61 -3.99 -15.08
C LEU A 119 -7.17 -5.41 -15.43
N ALA A 120 -6.40 -5.60 -16.50
CA ALA A 120 -5.88 -6.91 -16.87
C ALA A 120 -5.03 -7.54 -15.76
N VAL A 121 -4.21 -6.74 -15.05
CA VAL A 121 -3.45 -7.22 -13.89
C VAL A 121 -4.37 -7.71 -12.78
N LEU A 122 -5.43 -6.97 -12.47
CA LEU A 122 -6.39 -7.39 -11.44
C LEU A 122 -7.14 -8.66 -11.85
N ASP A 123 -7.52 -8.78 -13.12
CA ASP A 123 -8.17 -9.99 -13.65
C ASP A 123 -7.26 -11.21 -13.54
N VAL A 124 -5.99 -11.10 -13.92
CA VAL A 124 -5.00 -12.18 -13.79
C VAL A 124 -4.80 -12.58 -12.33
N ILE A 125 -4.65 -11.62 -11.41
CA ILE A 125 -4.51 -11.93 -9.98
C ILE A 125 -5.69 -12.75 -9.47
N ARG A 126 -6.92 -12.38 -9.87
CA ARG A 126 -8.16 -13.05 -9.49
C ARG A 126 -8.30 -14.42 -10.16
N ASP A 127 -8.20 -14.46 -11.49
CA ASP A 127 -8.57 -15.62 -12.30
C ASP A 127 -7.53 -16.75 -12.20
N GLU A 128 -6.26 -16.42 -11.96
CA GLU A 128 -5.19 -17.40 -11.75
C GLU A 128 -4.94 -17.73 -10.27
N GLY A 129 -5.70 -17.14 -9.33
CA GLY A 129 -5.57 -17.39 -7.89
C GLY A 129 -4.17 -17.06 -7.35
N LEU A 130 -3.60 -15.93 -7.80
CA LEU A 130 -2.19 -15.61 -7.50
C LEU A 130 -1.94 -15.34 -6.01
N MET A 131 -2.94 -14.87 -5.27
CA MET A 131 -2.82 -14.67 -3.83
C MET A 131 -2.64 -16.00 -3.10
N GLU A 132 -3.48 -16.98 -3.40
CA GLU A 132 -3.42 -18.33 -2.84
C GLU A 132 -2.12 -19.03 -3.23
N ASN A 133 -1.66 -18.81 -4.46
CA ASN A 133 -0.37 -19.31 -4.91
C ASN A 133 0.79 -18.68 -4.13
N ALA A 134 0.78 -17.38 -3.90
CA ALA A 134 1.79 -16.68 -3.11
C ALA A 134 1.84 -17.19 -1.67
N ALA A 135 0.68 -17.40 -1.02
CA ALA A 135 0.60 -17.96 0.33
C ALA A 135 1.19 -19.37 0.39
N ARG A 136 0.79 -20.26 -0.52
CA ARG A 136 1.26 -21.66 -0.58
C ARG A 136 2.76 -21.75 -0.84
N THR A 137 3.24 -21.04 -1.86
CA THR A 137 4.66 -21.05 -2.24
C THR A 137 5.53 -20.42 -1.15
N GLY A 138 5.06 -19.33 -0.54
CA GLY A 138 5.71 -18.68 0.58
C GLY A 138 5.84 -19.59 1.80
N ALA A 139 4.83 -20.41 2.10
CA ALA A 139 4.92 -21.41 3.17
C ALA A 139 6.02 -22.43 2.88
N VAL A 140 6.01 -23.04 1.70
CA VAL A 140 7.05 -24.01 1.28
C VAL A 140 8.45 -23.41 1.37
N PHE A 141 8.62 -22.17 0.93
CA PHE A 141 9.93 -21.49 0.97
C PHE A 141 10.39 -21.26 2.41
N ARG A 142 9.52 -20.76 3.29
CA ARG A 142 9.86 -20.56 4.72
C ARG A 142 10.23 -21.87 5.41
N ASP A 143 9.44 -22.94 5.20
CA ASP A 143 9.70 -24.25 5.78
C ASP A 143 11.04 -24.83 5.32
N SER A 144 11.36 -24.65 4.04
CA SER A 144 12.66 -25.06 3.48
C SER A 144 13.84 -24.31 4.10
N LEU A 145 13.69 -22.99 4.31
CA LEU A 145 14.74 -22.19 4.96
C LEU A 145 14.90 -22.53 6.45
N ALA A 146 13.82 -22.78 7.16
CA ALA A 146 13.87 -23.19 8.57
C ALA A 146 14.59 -24.54 8.76
N GLY A 147 14.53 -25.42 7.76
CA GLY A 147 15.27 -26.68 7.74
C GLY A 147 16.77 -26.57 7.49
N LEU A 148 17.27 -25.35 7.14
CA LEU A 148 18.70 -25.09 6.92
C LEU A 148 19.41 -24.46 8.14
N ALA A 149 18.65 -24.05 9.13
CA ALA A 149 19.14 -23.43 10.37
C ALA A 149 19.30 -24.47 11.48
#